data_16f4a2bf2829f5e1ea03878928a58a31
#
_entry.id   16f4a2bf2829f5e1ea03878928a58a31
#
_cell.length_a   1.000
_cell.length_b   1.000
_cell.length_c   1.000
_cell.angle_alpha   90.00
_cell.angle_beta   90.00
_cell.angle_gamma   90.00
#
_symmetry.space_group_name_H-M   'P 1'
#
loop_
_entity.id
_entity.type
_entity.pdbx_description
1 polymer ?
#
loop_
_entity_poly.entity_id
_entity_poly.type
_entity_poly.pdbx_seq_one_letter_code
_entity_poly.pdbx_strand_id
1 'polypeptide(L)'
;MADYPFKGYDNFVLENKINSILSTKMDMNRFMTADYSLAGTPRMTKKIHKYTGVGSAEDLARGEGNTEFVDASYTEEEYTVSRTQGQCKYYDDDVMTDPVLIDTKIQTLSEGMVNNWTAKAIVEFGKTSN
;
A
#
# COMPACT_ATOMS: atom_id res chain seq x y z
N MET A 1 35.22 21.39 0.23
CA MET A 1 34.84 19.98 0.44
C MET A 1 34.76 19.34 -0.93
N ALA A 2 35.61 18.36 -1.20
CA ALA A 2 35.56 17.65 -2.48
C ALA A 2 34.23 16.90 -2.56
N ASP A 3 33.45 17.25 -3.57
CA ASP A 3 32.20 16.58 -3.90
C ASP A 3 32.60 15.25 -4.57
N TYR A 4 32.67 14.18 -3.80
CA TYR A 4 32.96 12.87 -4.36
C TYR A 4 31.76 12.42 -5.19
N PRO A 5 31.96 12.08 -6.46
CA PRO A 5 30.86 11.64 -7.29
C PRO A 5 30.23 10.41 -6.67
N PHE A 6 28.94 10.51 -6.40
CA PHE A 6 28.11 9.42 -5.90
C PHE A 6 28.19 8.25 -6.91
N LYS A 7 28.97 7.23 -6.58
CA LYS A 7 28.89 5.96 -7.29
C LYS A 7 27.60 5.28 -6.87
N GLY A 8 26.55 5.52 -7.63
CA GLY A 8 25.31 4.78 -7.42
C GLY A 8 25.60 3.29 -7.62
N TYR A 9 25.45 2.51 -6.56
CA TYR A 9 25.12 1.11 -6.74
C TYR A 9 23.93 1.06 -7.68
N ASP A 10 23.94 0.09 -8.58
CA ASP A 10 22.87 -0.08 -9.54
C ASP A 10 21.54 -0.06 -8.78
N ASN A 11 20.78 1.02 -8.92
CA ASN A 11 19.54 1.23 -8.18
C ASN A 11 18.60 0.04 -8.29
N PHE A 12 18.70 -0.70 -9.39
CA PHE A 12 17.93 -1.92 -9.62
C PHE A 12 18.31 -3.05 -8.65
N VAL A 13 19.58 -3.24 -8.33
CA VAL A 13 20.04 -4.27 -7.37
C VAL A 13 19.56 -3.94 -5.97
N LEU A 14 19.67 -2.67 -5.57
CA LEU A 14 19.18 -2.19 -4.27
C LEU A 14 17.66 -2.30 -4.17
N GLU A 15 16.93 -1.94 -5.20
CA GLU A 15 15.48 -2.04 -5.25
C GLU A 15 15.00 -3.49 -5.12
N ASN A 16 15.63 -4.42 -5.84
CA ASN A 16 15.31 -5.84 -5.74
C ASN A 16 15.60 -6.40 -4.34
N LYS A 17 16.69 -6.00 -3.72
CA LYS A 17 17.04 -6.42 -2.37
C LYS A 17 16.04 -5.89 -1.34
N ILE A 18 15.66 -4.63 -1.44
CA ILE A 18 14.62 -4.02 -0.59
C ILE A 18 13.28 -4.73 -0.79
N ASN A 19 12.85 -4.96 -2.02
CA ASN A 19 11.60 -5.64 -2.32
C ASN A 19 11.56 -7.06 -1.75
N SER A 20 12.67 -7.80 -1.82
CA SER A 20 12.79 -9.13 -1.22
C SER A 20 12.65 -9.10 0.30
N ILE A 21 13.27 -8.14 0.97
CA ILE A 21 13.16 -7.96 2.43
C ILE A 21 11.74 -7.54 2.81
N LEU A 22 11.14 -6.61 2.08
CA LEU A 22 9.78 -6.14 2.32
C LEU A 22 8.77 -7.26 2.19
N SER A 23 8.86 -8.09 1.15
CA SER A 23 7.96 -9.23 0.94
C SER A 23 8.02 -10.25 2.08
N THR A 24 9.18 -10.39 2.71
CA THR A 24 9.39 -11.34 3.82
C THR A 24 8.90 -10.77 5.16
N LYS A 25 9.05 -9.46 5.38
CA LYS A 25 8.73 -8.80 6.66
C LYS A 25 7.30 -8.25 6.74
N MET A 26 6.60 -8.13 5.62
CA MET A 26 5.23 -7.61 5.60
C MET A 26 4.20 -8.66 6.03
N ASP A 27 3.95 -8.73 7.32
CA ASP A 27 2.96 -9.66 7.90
C ASP A 27 1.51 -9.21 7.64
N MET A 28 1.29 -7.92 7.38
CA MET A 28 -0.04 -7.34 7.10
C MET A 28 -0.64 -7.79 5.76
N ASN A 29 0.14 -8.36 4.85
CA ASN A 29 -0.35 -8.90 3.57
C ASN A 29 -1.41 -10.00 3.74
N ARG A 30 -1.46 -10.64 4.91
CA ARG A 30 -2.49 -11.64 5.24
C ARG A 30 -3.89 -11.05 5.42
N PHE A 31 -3.95 -9.76 5.76
CA PHE A 31 -5.20 -9.04 6.06
C PHE A 31 -5.62 -8.07 4.96
N MET A 32 -4.81 -7.92 3.94
CA MET A 32 -5.04 -6.96 2.85
C MET A 32 -4.96 -7.66 1.50
N THR A 33 -5.85 -7.26 0.60
CA THR A 33 -5.76 -7.68 -0.81
C THR A 33 -5.06 -6.59 -1.60
N ALA A 34 -3.98 -6.94 -2.28
CA ALA A 34 -3.27 -6.00 -3.14
C ALA A 34 -4.08 -5.71 -4.41
N ASP A 35 -4.30 -4.45 -4.71
CA ASP A 35 -4.97 -3.98 -5.92
C ASP A 35 -3.95 -3.33 -6.86
N TYR A 36 -3.67 -3.98 -7.95
CA TYR A 36 -2.73 -3.53 -8.98
C TYR A 36 -3.41 -2.82 -10.17
N SER A 37 -4.69 -2.49 -10.06
CA SER A 37 -5.45 -1.89 -11.16
C SER A 37 -4.90 -0.55 -11.65
N LEU A 38 -4.14 0.15 -10.84
CA LEU A 38 -3.46 1.41 -11.18
C LEU A 38 -2.02 1.20 -11.67
N ALA A 39 -1.47 -0.01 -11.59
CA ALA A 39 -0.12 -0.28 -12.03
C ALA A 39 -0.01 -0.07 -13.56
N GLY A 40 1.01 0.70 -13.98
CA GLY A 40 1.22 1.03 -15.39
C GLY A 40 0.26 2.08 -15.97
N THR A 41 -0.61 2.68 -15.15
CA THR A 41 -1.47 3.78 -15.58
C THR A 41 -0.93 5.12 -15.10
N PRO A 42 -1.14 6.24 -15.83
CA PRO A 42 -0.75 7.57 -15.37
C PRO A 42 -1.65 8.11 -14.25
N ARG A 43 -2.67 7.36 -13.83
CA ARG A 43 -3.62 7.78 -12.81
C ARG A 43 -3.11 7.42 -11.42
N MET A 44 -3.23 8.35 -10.48
CA MET A 44 -2.86 8.15 -9.08
C MET A 44 -4.09 8.02 -8.17
N THR A 45 -5.29 8.14 -8.71
CA THR A 45 -6.54 8.07 -7.96
C THR A 45 -7.44 7.00 -8.51
N LYS A 46 -8.13 6.29 -7.62
CA LYS A 46 -9.15 5.31 -7.94
C LYS A 46 -10.42 5.63 -7.18
N LYS A 47 -11.53 5.68 -7.90
CA LYS A 47 -12.85 5.84 -7.33
C LYS A 47 -13.50 4.48 -7.16
N ILE A 48 -14.01 4.22 -5.99
CA ILE A 48 -14.71 2.97 -5.66
C ILE A 48 -16.13 3.33 -5.23
N HIS A 49 -17.10 2.65 -5.82
CA HIS A 49 -18.48 2.78 -5.42
C HIS A 49 -18.79 1.77 -4.31
N LYS A 50 -19.17 2.26 -3.15
CA LYS A 50 -19.74 1.45 -2.08
C LYS A 50 -21.25 1.44 -2.24
N TYR A 51 -21.79 0.27 -2.46
CA TYR A 51 -23.24 0.08 -2.58
C TYR A 51 -23.82 -0.25 -1.22
N THR A 52 -24.86 0.49 -0.84
CA THR A 52 -25.65 0.22 0.36
C THR A 52 -27.05 -0.03 -0.11
N GLY A 53 -27.57 -1.22 0.10
CA GLY A 53 -28.92 -1.59 -0.25
C GLY A 53 -29.52 -2.45 0.85
N VAL A 54 -30.76 -2.16 1.20
CA VAL A 54 -31.58 -3.02 2.02
C VAL A 54 -32.61 -3.62 1.10
N GLY A 55 -32.50 -4.92 0.84
CA GLY A 55 -33.50 -5.68 0.12
C GLY A 55 -34.49 -6.24 1.12
N SER A 56 -35.77 -5.98 0.94
CA SER A 56 -36.83 -6.67 1.63
C SER A 56 -37.58 -7.57 0.65
N ALA A 57 -37.89 -8.77 1.09
CA ALA A 57 -38.72 -9.70 0.34
C ALA A 57 -40.08 -9.80 1.03
N GLU A 58 -41.14 -9.67 0.28
CA GLU A 58 -42.50 -9.74 0.76
C GLU A 58 -43.15 -11.07 0.34
N ASP A 59 -43.78 -11.75 1.29
CA ASP A 59 -44.57 -12.93 1.00
C ASP A 59 -45.96 -12.51 0.50
N LEU A 60 -46.22 -12.77 -0.78
CA LEU A 60 -47.45 -12.33 -1.46
C LEU A 60 -48.53 -13.40 -1.38
N ALA A 61 -49.73 -12.99 -0.98
CA ALA A 61 -50.93 -13.82 -1.15
C ALA A 61 -51.36 -13.87 -2.64
N ARG A 62 -52.11 -14.90 -3.00
CA ARG A 62 -52.54 -15.11 -4.37
C ARG A 62 -53.43 -13.96 -4.85
N GLY A 63 -52.93 -13.18 -5.82
CA GLY A 63 -53.63 -12.04 -6.41
C GLY A 63 -53.18 -10.68 -5.92
N GLU A 64 -52.21 -10.62 -5.00
CA GLU A 64 -51.57 -9.39 -4.56
C GLU A 64 -50.34 -9.08 -5.42
N GLY A 65 -50.07 -7.80 -5.68
CA GLY A 65 -48.90 -7.34 -6.38
C GLY A 65 -47.82 -6.92 -5.41
N ASN A 66 -46.54 -7.16 -5.73
CA ASN A 66 -45.40 -6.74 -4.91
C ASN A 66 -45.32 -5.20 -4.89
N THR A 67 -45.32 -4.62 -3.69
CA THR A 67 -45.20 -3.19 -3.44
C THR A 67 -43.83 -2.80 -2.89
N GLU A 68 -43.00 -3.79 -2.54
CA GLU A 68 -41.69 -3.57 -2.03
C GLU A 68 -40.63 -3.49 -3.14
N PHE A 69 -39.83 -2.44 -3.11
CA PHE A 69 -38.73 -2.23 -4.04
C PHE A 69 -37.42 -2.25 -3.31
N VAL A 70 -36.42 -2.85 -3.94
CA VAL A 70 -35.02 -2.76 -3.44
C VAL A 70 -34.48 -1.38 -3.76
N ASP A 71 -34.24 -0.58 -2.75
CA ASP A 71 -33.58 0.71 -2.91
C ASP A 71 -32.06 0.51 -2.66
N ALA A 72 -31.28 0.65 -3.72
CA ALA A 72 -29.84 0.58 -3.67
C ALA A 72 -29.24 1.95 -3.95
N SER A 73 -28.59 2.51 -2.94
CA SER A 73 -27.80 3.72 -3.08
C SER A 73 -26.32 3.40 -3.16
N TYR A 74 -25.53 4.27 -3.76
CA TYR A 74 -24.07 4.15 -3.75
C TYR A 74 -23.42 5.43 -3.29
N THR A 75 -22.32 5.29 -2.58
CA THR A 75 -21.41 6.38 -2.23
C THR A 75 -20.10 6.19 -2.97
N GLU A 76 -19.55 7.28 -3.50
CA GLU A 76 -18.29 7.28 -4.20
C GLU A 76 -17.16 7.66 -3.22
N GLU A 77 -16.19 6.77 -3.06
CA GLU A 77 -14.98 7.06 -2.30
C GLU A 77 -13.77 7.13 -3.23
N GLU A 78 -12.95 8.17 -3.07
CA GLU A 78 -11.74 8.38 -3.85
C GLU A 78 -10.51 8.01 -3.03
N TYR A 79 -9.74 7.06 -3.56
CA TYR A 79 -8.48 6.62 -2.99
C TYR A 79 -7.31 7.14 -3.81
N THR A 80 -6.38 7.86 -3.16
CA THR A 80 -5.19 8.39 -3.79
C THR A 80 -3.98 7.57 -3.39
N VAL A 81 -3.22 7.13 -4.38
CA VAL A 81 -1.94 6.43 -4.16
C VAL A 81 -0.88 7.42 -3.72
N SER A 82 -0.31 7.22 -2.55
CA SER A 82 0.82 7.98 -2.06
C SER A 82 2.14 7.25 -2.33
N ARG A 83 3.15 8.01 -2.74
CA ARG A 83 4.50 7.49 -2.93
C ARG A 83 5.24 7.48 -1.61
N THR A 84 5.79 6.33 -1.24
CA THR A 84 6.73 6.21 -0.13
C THR A 84 8.13 6.05 -0.70
N GLN A 85 9.05 6.87 -0.25
CA GLN A 85 10.44 6.85 -0.69
C GLN A 85 11.36 6.93 0.52
N GLY A 86 12.40 6.11 0.51
CA GLY A 86 13.49 6.18 1.47
C GLY A 86 14.81 6.43 0.75
N GLN A 87 15.74 7.07 1.43
CA GLN A 87 17.09 7.32 0.92
C GLN A 87 18.11 6.91 1.98
N CYS A 88 19.18 6.30 1.53
CA CYS A 88 20.37 6.08 2.38
C CYS A 88 21.57 6.75 1.72
N LYS A 89 22.41 7.38 2.55
CA LYS A 89 23.66 8.00 2.13
C LYS A 89 24.83 7.23 2.73
N TYR A 90 25.86 7.02 1.94
CA TYR A 90 27.09 6.40 2.37
C TYR A 90 28.29 7.11 1.73
N TYR A 91 29.43 7.00 2.34
CA TYR A 91 30.71 7.49 1.83
C TYR A 91 31.58 6.28 1.48
N ASP A 92 32.39 6.40 0.42
CA ASP A 92 33.24 5.31 -0.05
C ASP A 92 34.25 4.89 1.03
N ASP A 93 34.77 5.85 1.80
CA ASP A 93 35.72 5.58 2.89
C ASP A 93 35.10 4.72 4.01
N ASP A 94 33.82 4.96 4.32
CA ASP A 94 33.09 4.18 5.32
C ASP A 94 32.87 2.74 4.84
N VAL A 95 32.58 2.56 3.56
CA VAL A 95 32.36 1.24 2.95
C VAL A 95 33.67 0.45 2.88
N MET A 96 34.80 1.10 2.65
CA MET A 96 36.11 0.46 2.66
C MET A 96 36.52 0.00 4.07
N THR A 97 36.09 0.73 5.10
CA THR A 97 36.35 0.41 6.50
C THR A 97 35.41 -0.68 7.02
N ASP A 98 34.14 -0.63 6.61
CA ASP A 98 33.11 -1.60 7.02
C ASP A 98 32.26 -2.04 5.82
N PRO A 99 32.59 -3.17 5.19
CA PRO A 99 31.83 -3.69 4.03
C PRO A 99 30.39 -4.07 4.35
N VAL A 100 30.03 -4.27 5.62
CA VAL A 100 28.67 -4.65 6.07
C VAL A 100 27.76 -3.42 6.20
N LEU A 101 28.35 -2.23 6.18
CA LEU A 101 27.62 -0.96 6.39
C LEU A 101 26.45 -0.78 5.42
N ILE A 102 26.63 -1.10 4.14
CA ILE A 102 25.57 -0.97 3.12
C ILE A 102 24.40 -1.90 3.43
N ASP A 103 24.68 -3.15 3.79
CA ASP A 103 23.64 -4.13 4.10
C ASP A 103 22.84 -3.72 5.35
N THR A 104 23.54 -3.20 6.36
CA THR A 104 22.90 -2.67 7.58
C THR A 104 21.99 -1.48 7.26
N LYS A 105 22.44 -0.53 6.43
CA LYS A 105 21.64 0.62 6.02
C LYS A 105 20.42 0.21 5.21
N ILE A 106 20.54 -0.75 4.30
CA ILE A 106 19.42 -1.29 3.50
C ILE A 106 18.41 -1.95 4.43
N GLN A 107 18.85 -2.74 5.39
CA GLN A 107 17.98 -3.38 6.35
C GLN A 107 17.20 -2.36 7.19
N THR A 108 17.89 -1.36 7.73
CA THR A 108 17.27 -0.28 8.51
C THR A 108 16.25 0.50 7.69
N LEU A 109 16.56 0.80 6.42
CA LEU A 109 15.63 1.47 5.50
C LEU A 109 14.38 0.62 5.24
N SER A 110 14.56 -0.68 4.99
CA SER A 110 13.47 -1.61 4.76
C SER A 110 12.56 -1.74 5.99
N GLU A 111 13.14 -1.81 7.18
CA GLU A 111 12.39 -1.81 8.45
C GLU A 111 11.59 -0.51 8.65
N GLY A 112 12.18 0.63 8.32
CA GLY A 112 11.49 1.92 8.35
C GLY A 112 10.30 1.97 7.39
N MET A 113 10.43 1.40 6.20
CA MET A 113 9.32 1.32 5.22
C MET A 113 8.20 0.39 5.72
N VAL A 114 8.54 -0.78 6.26
CA VAL A 114 7.55 -1.72 6.83
C VAL A 114 6.80 -1.07 7.99
N ASN A 115 7.50 -0.39 8.89
CA ASN A 115 6.89 0.30 10.02
C ASN A 115 5.93 1.41 9.56
N ASN A 116 6.30 2.18 8.54
CA ASN A 116 5.42 3.22 7.98
C ASN A 116 4.15 2.62 7.36
N TRP A 117 4.26 1.54 6.61
CA TRP A 117 3.11 0.88 6.01
C TRP A 117 2.21 0.21 7.05
N THR A 118 2.82 -0.43 8.05
CA THR A 118 2.08 -1.04 9.17
C THR A 118 1.30 0.03 9.95
N ALA A 119 1.92 1.18 10.23
CA ALA A 119 1.25 2.29 10.90
C ALA A 119 0.05 2.81 10.08
N LYS A 120 0.21 2.97 8.77
CA LYS A 120 -0.90 3.36 7.88
C LYS A 120 -2.02 2.32 7.86
N ALA A 121 -1.69 1.04 7.82
CA ALA A 121 -2.67 -0.04 7.86
C ALA A 121 -3.46 -0.05 9.17
N ILE A 122 -2.80 0.11 10.31
CA ILE A 122 -3.45 0.18 11.63
C ILE A 122 -4.42 1.37 11.70
N VAL A 123 -4.02 2.54 11.18
CA VAL A 123 -4.91 3.71 11.11
C VAL A 123 -6.15 3.42 10.27
N GLU A 124 -5.98 2.73 9.15
CA GLU A 124 -7.10 2.38 8.26
C GLU A 124 -8.05 1.36 8.91
N PHE A 125 -7.51 0.34 9.58
CA PHE A 125 -8.33 -0.62 10.34
C PHE A 125 -9.09 0.02 11.52
N GLY A 126 -8.56 1.09 12.08
CA GLY A 126 -9.20 1.83 13.18
C GLY A 126 -10.35 2.73 12.75
N LYS A 127 -10.58 2.90 11.46
CA LYS A 127 -11.72 3.67 10.96
C LYS A 127 -13.01 2.86 11.14
N THR A 128 -13.97 3.42 11.88
CA THR A 128 -15.27 2.78 12.17
C THR A 128 -16.23 2.72 10.99
N SER A 129 -15.87 3.23 9.85
CA SER A 129 -16.72 3.29 8.65
C SER A 129 -16.31 2.30 7.54
N ASN A 130 -15.71 1.19 7.92
CA ASN A 130 -15.45 0.10 6.99
C ASN A 130 -16.62 -0.86 6.94
#